data_c0df182d69c9cc39b86e7d14e1ff8b6e
#
_entry.id   c0df182d69c9cc39b86e7d14e1ff8b6e
#
_cell.length_a   1.000
_cell.length_b   1.000
_cell.length_c   1.000
_cell.angle_alpha   90.00
_cell.angle_beta   90.00
_cell.angle_gamma   90.00
#
_symmetry.space_group_name_H-M   'P 1'
#
loop_
_entity.id
_entity.type
_entity.pdbx_description
1 polymer ?
#
loop_
_entity_poly.entity_id
_entity_poly.type
_entity_poly.pdbx_seq_one_letter_code
_entity_poly.pdbx_strand_id
1 'polypeptide(L)'
;MLKSLLPSLSVAIILSAGSLFGQTPTFEVASVKPSEPITPAMVASGKLHAGMKIDGKRVDIGNFGLMQLICKAYDVKAYQVSGPSFLKTVGLAGQRFDIVANLPEGATKEQVPQMLQALLAERFKLVVHRETKDQAVYAMVVGKGGLKIEESQPPAVSPDAAAPNPAVTGSSSVSVSQTKGGAVVSDGAGKQQKMTPSPDGKSMRFEIWGATLAELAEGLSPMVDHPIVDMTGLTGKYHATLDISMQELMNIARAAGAAVPAGEGGGDASKPAELASDPGGSSLFTTIQTLGLKLEPRKVPLTFVVVDSVEKMPTEN
;
A
#
# COMPACT_ATOMS: atom_id res chain seq x y z
N MET A 1 70.67 -57.26 -10.38
CA MET A 1 69.85 -56.42 -11.26
C MET A 1 68.41 -56.53 -10.76
N LEU A 2 67.98 -55.60 -9.94
CA LEU A 2 66.63 -55.63 -9.38
C LEU A 2 65.97 -54.24 -9.66
N LYS A 3 65.06 -54.20 -10.60
CA LYS A 3 64.27 -52.98 -10.98
C LYS A 3 63.11 -52.87 -10.02
N SER A 4 63.10 -51.85 -9.16
CA SER A 4 61.99 -51.47 -8.31
C SER A 4 60.96 -50.65 -9.12
N LEU A 5 59.76 -51.17 -9.26
CA LEU A 5 58.61 -50.48 -9.78
C LEU A 5 57.85 -49.85 -8.59
N LEU A 6 57.82 -48.54 -8.52
CA LEU A 6 56.92 -47.76 -7.66
C LEU A 6 55.61 -47.47 -8.40
N PRO A 7 54.47 -47.76 -7.82
CA PRO A 7 53.19 -47.30 -8.40
C PRO A 7 52.92 -45.86 -7.92
N SER A 8 52.73 -44.97 -8.89
CA SER A 8 52.30 -43.61 -8.74
C SER A 8 50.84 -43.56 -8.32
N LEU A 9 50.59 -43.13 -7.07
CA LEU A 9 49.25 -42.94 -6.52
C LEU A 9 48.73 -41.54 -6.94
N SER A 10 47.94 -41.51 -7.99
CA SER A 10 47.25 -40.28 -8.41
C SER A 10 46.05 -40.01 -7.49
N VAL A 11 46.17 -39.04 -6.57
CA VAL A 11 45.08 -38.53 -5.78
C VAL A 11 44.25 -37.59 -6.65
N ALA A 12 43.11 -38.03 -7.12
CA ALA A 12 42.11 -37.20 -7.75
C ALA A 12 41.37 -36.36 -6.68
N ILE A 13 41.73 -35.11 -6.54
CA ILE A 13 40.96 -34.13 -5.74
C ILE A 13 39.74 -33.75 -6.55
N ILE A 14 38.60 -34.33 -6.22
CA ILE A 14 37.29 -33.90 -6.72
C ILE A 14 36.92 -32.59 -5.99
N LEU A 15 37.21 -31.44 -6.62
CA LEU A 15 36.62 -30.17 -6.22
C LEU A 15 35.14 -30.24 -6.48
N SER A 16 34.35 -30.56 -5.47
CA SER A 16 32.91 -30.31 -5.48
C SER A 16 32.68 -28.79 -5.40
N ALA A 17 32.65 -28.11 -6.53
CA ALA A 17 32.12 -26.75 -6.64
C ALA A 17 30.62 -26.81 -6.27
N GLY A 18 30.34 -26.72 -4.99
CA GLY A 18 28.97 -26.49 -4.50
C GLY A 18 28.49 -25.20 -5.12
N SER A 19 27.50 -25.29 -5.99
CA SER A 19 26.78 -24.17 -6.56
C SER A 19 26.16 -23.38 -5.42
N LEU A 20 26.78 -22.29 -5.00
CA LEU A 20 26.18 -21.23 -4.20
C LEU A 20 25.15 -20.52 -5.10
N PHE A 21 24.09 -21.23 -5.47
CA PHE A 21 22.86 -20.56 -5.85
C PHE A 21 22.37 -19.89 -4.57
N GLY A 22 22.46 -18.56 -4.53
CA GLY A 22 21.95 -17.78 -3.40
C GLY A 22 20.50 -18.19 -3.16
N GLN A 23 20.27 -18.90 -2.05
CA GLN A 23 18.93 -19.33 -1.67
C GLN A 23 18.09 -18.07 -1.48
N THR A 24 16.98 -17.98 -2.19
CA THR A 24 16.01 -16.91 -1.97
C THR A 24 15.62 -16.93 -0.50
N PRO A 25 15.78 -15.81 0.25
CA PRO A 25 15.47 -15.81 1.66
C PRO A 25 14.00 -16.16 1.88
N THR A 26 13.74 -17.10 2.77
CA THR A 26 12.40 -17.55 3.17
C THR A 26 12.20 -17.33 4.65
N PHE A 27 10.94 -17.21 5.09
CA PHE A 27 10.64 -17.24 6.51
C PHE A 27 10.98 -18.62 7.11
N GLU A 28 11.44 -18.63 8.36
CA GLU A 28 11.69 -19.87 9.09
C GLU A 28 10.38 -20.63 9.34
N VAL A 29 9.35 -19.90 9.75
CA VAL A 29 7.95 -20.37 9.92
C VAL A 29 7.04 -19.28 9.43
N ALA A 30 6.00 -19.65 8.71
CA ALA A 30 4.94 -18.73 8.29
C ALA A 30 3.58 -19.40 8.33
N SER A 31 2.61 -18.70 8.90
CA SER A 31 1.19 -19.08 8.89
C SER A 31 0.41 -18.02 8.11
N VAL A 32 -0.44 -18.46 7.18
CA VAL A 32 -1.32 -17.60 6.39
C VAL A 32 -2.75 -18.07 6.63
N LYS A 33 -3.61 -17.17 7.11
CA LYS A 33 -5.02 -17.48 7.40
C LYS A 33 -5.93 -16.40 6.81
N PRO A 34 -7.14 -16.75 6.37
CA PRO A 34 -8.17 -15.76 6.08
C PRO A 34 -8.42 -14.89 7.32
N SER A 35 -8.46 -13.57 7.12
CA SER A 35 -8.80 -12.64 8.21
C SER A 35 -10.28 -12.70 8.54
N GLU A 36 -10.60 -12.42 9.80
CA GLU A 36 -12.00 -12.21 10.20
C GLU A 36 -12.58 -10.96 9.52
N PRO A 37 -13.87 -10.96 9.18
CA PRO A 37 -14.54 -9.79 8.65
C PRO A 37 -14.46 -8.61 9.63
N ILE A 38 -14.11 -7.43 9.12
CA ILE A 38 -14.08 -6.22 9.95
C ILE A 38 -15.50 -5.85 10.38
N THR A 39 -15.73 -5.80 11.67
CA THR A 39 -17.01 -5.36 12.25
C THR A 39 -16.89 -3.94 12.80
N PRO A 40 -18.00 -3.17 12.85
CA PRO A 40 -18.00 -1.86 13.49
C PRO A 40 -17.55 -1.88 14.95
N ALA A 41 -17.84 -2.97 15.66
CA ALA A 41 -17.41 -3.18 17.05
C ALA A 41 -15.88 -3.33 17.17
N MET A 42 -15.22 -4.02 16.23
CA MET A 42 -13.76 -4.12 16.21
C MET A 42 -13.11 -2.76 15.97
N VAL A 43 -13.66 -1.98 15.06
CA VAL A 43 -13.19 -0.61 14.78
C VAL A 43 -13.39 0.28 16.02
N ALA A 44 -14.58 0.27 16.63
CA ALA A 44 -14.90 1.10 17.80
C ALA A 44 -14.08 0.73 19.05
N SER A 45 -13.71 -0.55 19.20
CA SER A 45 -12.89 -1.02 20.33
C SER A 45 -11.38 -0.85 20.11
N GLY A 46 -10.95 -0.36 18.94
CA GLY A 46 -9.52 -0.26 18.57
C GLY A 46 -8.81 -1.62 18.44
N LYS A 47 -9.56 -2.72 18.36
CA LYS A 47 -9.01 -4.10 18.26
C LYS A 47 -8.80 -4.55 16.79
N LEU A 48 -8.78 -3.60 15.87
CA LEU A 48 -8.55 -3.92 14.46
C LEU A 48 -7.10 -4.35 14.25
N HIS A 49 -6.90 -5.63 13.93
CA HIS A 49 -5.61 -6.15 13.49
C HIS A 49 -5.44 -5.82 12.00
N ALA A 50 -4.84 -4.68 11.68
CA ALA A 50 -4.60 -4.25 10.32
C ALA A 50 -3.23 -3.59 10.21
N GLY A 51 -2.53 -3.86 9.10
CA GLY A 51 -1.20 -3.31 8.86
C GLY A 51 -0.11 -4.38 8.93
N MET A 52 1.14 -3.93 8.85
CA MET A 52 2.31 -4.79 8.92
C MET A 52 3.23 -4.32 10.03
N LYS A 53 3.57 -5.22 10.95
CA LYS A 53 4.48 -4.97 12.07
C LYS A 53 5.65 -5.94 12.02
N ILE A 54 6.86 -5.44 12.26
CA ILE A 54 8.06 -6.26 12.45
C ILE A 54 8.62 -5.95 13.83
N ASP A 55 8.58 -6.94 14.71
CA ASP A 55 9.03 -6.83 16.09
C ASP A 55 10.06 -7.92 16.38
N GLY A 56 11.33 -7.52 16.50
CA GLY A 56 12.43 -8.47 16.55
C GLY A 56 12.48 -9.39 15.33
N LYS A 57 12.31 -10.69 15.56
CA LYS A 57 12.24 -11.71 14.49
C LYS A 57 10.81 -11.94 13.98
N ARG A 58 9.78 -11.41 14.66
CA ARG A 58 8.38 -11.65 14.31
C ARG A 58 7.89 -10.64 13.27
N VAL A 59 7.34 -11.14 12.18
CA VAL A 59 6.61 -10.39 11.16
C VAL A 59 5.13 -10.70 11.33
N ASP A 60 4.32 -9.67 11.50
CA ASP A 60 2.89 -9.75 11.74
C ASP A 60 2.17 -8.85 10.73
N ILE A 61 1.37 -9.43 9.86
CA ILE A 61 0.61 -8.72 8.83
C ILE A 61 -0.86 -9.06 9.05
N GLY A 62 -1.67 -8.03 9.33
CA GLY A 62 -3.09 -8.17 9.58
C GLY A 62 -3.94 -7.54 8.49
N ASN A 63 -4.97 -8.24 8.08
CA ASN A 63 -6.04 -7.75 7.22
C ASN A 63 -5.56 -7.22 5.84
N PHE A 64 -4.55 -7.87 5.23
CA PHE A 64 -4.07 -7.50 3.90
C PHE A 64 -4.79 -8.29 2.81
N GLY A 65 -5.27 -7.59 1.78
CA GLY A 65 -5.68 -8.21 0.53
C GLY A 65 -4.48 -8.67 -0.29
N LEU A 66 -4.70 -9.62 -1.20
CA LEU A 66 -3.62 -10.19 -2.03
C LEU A 66 -2.88 -9.12 -2.86
N MET A 67 -3.61 -8.13 -3.39
CA MET A 67 -2.99 -6.97 -4.05
C MET A 67 -1.99 -6.24 -3.14
N GLN A 68 -2.36 -5.99 -1.89
CA GLN A 68 -1.50 -5.30 -0.92
C GLN A 68 -0.26 -6.13 -0.57
N LEU A 69 -0.42 -7.46 -0.45
CA LEU A 69 0.70 -8.38 -0.24
C LEU A 69 1.68 -8.35 -1.42
N ILE A 70 1.18 -8.38 -2.67
CA ILE A 70 1.99 -8.27 -3.88
C ILE A 70 2.72 -6.91 -3.91
N CYS A 71 2.04 -5.81 -3.63
CA CYS A 71 2.66 -4.49 -3.59
C CYS A 71 3.81 -4.44 -2.57
N LYS A 72 3.64 -5.03 -1.39
CA LYS A 72 4.68 -5.08 -0.36
C LYS A 72 5.84 -6.01 -0.74
N ALA A 73 5.53 -7.17 -1.34
CA ALA A 73 6.54 -8.14 -1.74
C ALA A 73 7.44 -7.64 -2.88
N TYR A 74 6.90 -6.90 -3.83
CA TYR A 74 7.60 -6.45 -5.03
C TYR A 74 8.01 -4.99 -5.01
N ASP A 75 7.69 -4.27 -3.92
CA ASP A 75 7.93 -2.83 -3.72
C ASP A 75 7.40 -2.00 -4.90
N VAL A 76 6.11 -2.21 -5.21
CA VAL A 76 5.41 -1.51 -6.29
C VAL A 76 4.08 -0.93 -5.78
N LYS A 77 3.56 0.05 -6.50
CA LYS A 77 2.26 0.63 -6.23
C LYS A 77 1.14 -0.19 -6.89
N ALA A 78 -0.07 -0.10 -6.37
CA ALA A 78 -1.20 -0.88 -6.87
C ALA A 78 -1.47 -0.66 -8.37
N TYR A 79 -1.25 0.54 -8.89
CA TYR A 79 -1.39 0.84 -10.32
C TYR A 79 -0.30 0.20 -11.20
N GLN A 80 0.80 -0.27 -10.62
CA GLN A 80 1.87 -0.99 -11.31
C GLN A 80 1.65 -2.52 -11.30
N VAL A 81 0.58 -3.01 -10.67
CA VAL A 81 0.24 -4.43 -10.68
C VAL A 81 -0.88 -4.67 -11.69
N SER A 82 -0.65 -5.56 -12.65
CA SER A 82 -1.67 -6.04 -13.56
C SER A 82 -1.88 -7.55 -13.40
N GLY A 83 -3.12 -8.00 -13.61
CA GLY A 83 -3.44 -9.41 -13.44
C GLY A 83 -4.95 -9.65 -13.37
N PRO A 84 -5.39 -10.80 -12.84
CA PRO A 84 -6.80 -11.16 -12.72
C PRO A 84 -7.65 -10.10 -12.04
N SER A 85 -8.89 -9.92 -12.49
CA SER A 85 -9.79 -8.85 -12.02
C SER A 85 -10.05 -8.88 -10.51
N PHE A 86 -10.05 -10.05 -9.88
CA PHE A 86 -10.29 -10.17 -8.45
C PHE A 86 -9.20 -9.49 -7.58
N LEU A 87 -7.98 -9.29 -8.11
CA LEU A 87 -6.94 -8.51 -7.42
C LEU A 87 -7.31 -7.05 -7.27
N LYS A 88 -8.12 -6.51 -8.20
CA LYS A 88 -8.56 -5.12 -8.21
C LYS A 88 -9.76 -4.85 -7.29
N THR A 89 -10.28 -5.89 -6.61
CA THR A 89 -11.37 -5.71 -5.65
C THR A 89 -10.87 -4.89 -4.45
N VAL A 90 -11.27 -3.63 -4.41
CA VAL A 90 -10.87 -2.68 -3.39
C VAL A 90 -11.91 -2.66 -2.26
N GLY A 91 -11.48 -2.31 -1.05
CA GLY A 91 -12.38 -2.17 0.09
C GLY A 91 -12.58 -3.47 0.88
N LEU A 92 -13.68 -3.53 1.61
CA LEU A 92 -13.96 -4.63 2.56
C LEU A 92 -14.53 -5.90 1.88
N ALA A 93 -14.86 -5.83 0.58
CA ALA A 93 -15.49 -6.94 -0.14
C ALA A 93 -14.49 -8.03 -0.62
N GLY A 94 -13.18 -7.75 -0.60
CA GLY A 94 -12.15 -8.70 -1.03
C GLY A 94 -11.72 -9.65 0.07
N GLN A 95 -11.25 -10.85 -0.32
CA GLN A 95 -10.61 -11.76 0.63
C GLN A 95 -9.36 -11.11 1.23
N ARG A 96 -9.21 -11.22 2.54
CA ARG A 96 -8.09 -10.67 3.31
C ARG A 96 -7.42 -11.76 4.12
N PHE A 97 -6.16 -11.55 4.44
CA PHE A 97 -5.30 -12.53 5.09
C PHE A 97 -4.54 -11.92 6.26
N ASP A 98 -4.37 -12.74 7.29
CA ASP A 98 -3.46 -12.52 8.38
C ASP A 98 -2.26 -13.43 8.21
N ILE A 99 -1.06 -12.85 8.29
CA ILE A 99 0.20 -13.57 8.16
C ILE A 99 1.01 -13.36 9.43
N VAL A 100 1.42 -14.44 10.05
CA VAL A 100 2.38 -14.44 11.15
C VAL A 100 3.57 -15.26 10.73
N ALA A 101 4.74 -14.64 10.70
CA ALA A 101 5.97 -15.29 10.25
C ALA A 101 7.16 -14.94 11.14
N ASN A 102 8.19 -15.79 11.13
CA ASN A 102 9.45 -15.54 11.83
C ASN A 102 10.58 -15.40 10.82
N LEU A 103 11.42 -14.39 11.04
CA LEU A 103 12.68 -14.23 10.32
C LEU A 103 13.67 -15.32 10.75
N PRO A 104 14.38 -15.93 9.80
CA PRO A 104 15.49 -16.84 10.14
C PRO A 104 16.63 -16.11 10.85
N GLU A 105 17.50 -16.87 11.48
CA GLU A 105 18.65 -16.30 12.16
C GLU A 105 19.56 -15.52 11.21
N GLY A 106 19.97 -14.32 11.60
CA GLY A 106 20.79 -13.42 10.78
C GLY A 106 20.04 -12.66 9.70
N ALA A 107 18.75 -12.90 9.50
CA ALA A 107 17.96 -12.14 8.52
C ALA A 107 17.62 -10.74 9.02
N THR A 108 17.51 -9.80 8.07
CA THR A 108 17.18 -8.40 8.35
C THR A 108 15.79 -8.04 7.85
N LYS A 109 15.25 -6.91 8.35
CA LYS A 109 13.91 -6.43 7.95
C LYS A 109 13.83 -6.09 6.45
N GLU A 110 14.93 -5.69 5.85
CA GLU A 110 15.05 -5.35 4.43
C GLU A 110 14.85 -6.57 3.52
N GLN A 111 15.02 -7.77 4.04
CA GLN A 111 14.82 -9.03 3.32
C GLN A 111 13.35 -9.50 3.35
N VAL A 112 12.50 -8.89 4.18
CA VAL A 112 11.09 -9.28 4.31
C VAL A 112 10.33 -9.23 2.98
N PRO A 113 10.50 -8.23 2.09
CA PRO A 113 9.87 -8.25 0.78
C PRO A 113 10.20 -9.50 -0.03
N GLN A 114 11.46 -9.93 -0.05
CA GLN A 114 11.88 -11.14 -0.77
C GLN A 114 11.30 -12.41 -0.14
N MET A 115 11.24 -12.49 1.19
CA MET A 115 10.59 -13.60 1.90
C MET A 115 9.09 -13.65 1.62
N LEU A 116 8.43 -12.50 1.49
CA LEU A 116 7.02 -12.44 1.06
C LEU A 116 6.84 -12.93 -0.37
N GLN A 117 7.77 -12.64 -1.29
CA GLN A 117 7.71 -13.20 -2.66
C GLN A 117 7.72 -14.72 -2.63
N ALA A 118 8.64 -15.32 -1.87
CA ALA A 118 8.71 -16.77 -1.71
C ALA A 118 7.43 -17.35 -1.10
N LEU A 119 6.91 -16.71 -0.04
CA LEU A 119 5.67 -17.12 0.61
C LEU A 119 4.46 -17.05 -0.33
N LEU A 120 4.34 -15.98 -1.13
CA LEU A 120 3.26 -15.84 -2.10
C LEU A 120 3.36 -16.88 -3.23
N ALA A 121 4.56 -17.16 -3.71
CA ALA A 121 4.79 -18.21 -4.71
C ALA A 121 4.42 -19.59 -4.15
N GLU A 122 4.78 -19.89 -2.90
CA GLU A 122 4.49 -21.16 -2.25
C GLU A 122 2.99 -21.33 -1.96
N ARG A 123 2.39 -20.34 -1.28
CA ARG A 123 1.04 -20.46 -0.71
C ARG A 123 -0.08 -20.10 -1.68
N PHE A 124 0.15 -19.13 -2.55
CA PHE A 124 -0.84 -18.66 -3.52
C PHE A 124 -0.51 -19.06 -4.96
N LYS A 125 0.56 -19.83 -5.17
CA LYS A 125 1.04 -20.21 -6.51
C LYS A 125 1.26 -18.99 -7.41
N LEU A 126 1.70 -17.90 -6.78
CA LEU A 126 1.93 -16.64 -7.48
C LEU A 126 3.07 -16.78 -8.48
N VAL A 127 2.77 -16.54 -9.75
CA VAL A 127 3.75 -16.40 -10.83
C VAL A 127 3.63 -15.02 -11.41
N VAL A 128 4.74 -14.31 -11.51
CA VAL A 128 4.80 -12.96 -12.04
C VAL A 128 6.00 -12.77 -12.94
N HIS A 129 5.88 -11.81 -13.88
CA HIS A 129 7.01 -11.25 -14.58
C HIS A 129 7.00 -9.72 -14.50
N ARG A 130 8.12 -9.08 -14.84
CA ARG A 130 8.25 -7.63 -14.90
C ARG A 130 8.20 -7.18 -16.35
N GLU A 131 7.39 -6.15 -16.61
CA GLU A 131 7.29 -5.49 -17.91
C GLU A 131 7.48 -3.99 -17.71
N THR A 132 8.31 -3.36 -18.54
CA THR A 132 8.42 -1.88 -18.55
C THR A 132 7.69 -1.34 -19.77
N LYS A 133 6.75 -0.42 -19.52
CA LYS A 133 5.97 0.23 -20.59
C LYS A 133 5.73 1.70 -20.28
N ASP A 134 5.57 2.49 -21.31
CA ASP A 134 5.18 3.89 -21.19
C ASP A 134 3.75 3.98 -20.65
N GLN A 135 3.59 4.64 -19.52
CA GLN A 135 2.31 4.88 -18.86
C GLN A 135 1.99 6.37 -18.84
N ALA A 136 0.76 6.70 -19.23
CA ALA A 136 0.22 8.03 -19.00
C ALA A 136 0.02 8.22 -17.48
N VAL A 137 0.55 9.31 -16.95
CA VAL A 137 0.50 9.65 -15.52
C VAL A 137 0.26 11.15 -15.36
N TYR A 138 -0.17 11.54 -14.18
CA TYR A 138 -0.04 12.93 -13.73
C TYR A 138 1.24 13.06 -12.90
N ALA A 139 2.23 13.78 -13.44
CA ALA A 139 3.41 14.15 -12.69
C ALA A 139 3.03 15.25 -11.68
N MET A 140 3.14 14.95 -10.38
CA MET A 140 2.98 15.95 -9.33
C MET A 140 4.30 16.71 -9.18
N VAL A 141 4.27 17.99 -9.46
CA VAL A 141 5.44 18.89 -9.43
C VAL A 141 5.12 20.11 -8.58
N VAL A 142 6.15 20.82 -8.11
CA VAL A 142 5.98 22.10 -7.42
C VAL A 142 5.52 23.16 -8.44
N GLY A 143 4.43 23.85 -8.12
CA GLY A 143 3.88 24.92 -8.94
C GLY A 143 4.79 26.16 -8.97
N LYS A 144 4.55 27.08 -9.92
CA LYS A 144 5.35 28.30 -10.08
C LYS A 144 5.38 29.20 -8.84
N GLY A 145 4.36 29.09 -7.97
CA GLY A 145 4.26 29.84 -6.71
C GLY A 145 5.01 29.22 -5.52
N GLY A 146 5.71 28.11 -5.74
CA GLY A 146 6.35 27.33 -4.68
C GLY A 146 5.36 26.47 -3.89
N LEU A 147 5.92 25.61 -3.04
CA LEU A 147 5.15 24.78 -2.11
C LEU A 147 4.49 25.67 -1.04
N LYS A 148 3.23 25.42 -0.73
CA LYS A 148 2.44 26.18 0.25
C LYS A 148 2.05 25.37 1.48
N ILE A 149 2.51 24.14 1.57
CA ILE A 149 2.38 23.27 2.74
C ILE A 149 3.70 23.25 3.51
N GLU A 150 3.60 23.09 4.82
CA GLU A 150 4.75 23.09 5.70
C GLU A 150 5.23 21.67 6.00
N GLU A 151 6.54 21.50 6.17
CA GLU A 151 7.06 20.29 6.78
C GLU A 151 6.56 20.19 8.21
N SER A 152 5.89 19.10 8.55
CA SER A 152 5.35 18.96 9.88
C SER A 152 5.48 17.54 10.42
N GLN A 153 5.65 17.46 11.73
CA GLN A 153 5.44 16.24 12.50
C GLN A 153 3.95 16.13 12.87
N PRO A 154 3.41 14.93 13.01
CA PRO A 154 2.06 14.78 13.53
C PRO A 154 1.90 15.52 14.86
N PRO A 155 0.78 16.20 15.11
CA PRO A 155 0.54 16.81 16.41
C PRO A 155 0.59 15.71 17.48
N ALA A 156 1.21 16.04 18.62
CA ALA A 156 1.14 15.16 19.80
C ALA A 156 -0.33 14.86 20.10
N VAL A 157 -0.65 13.59 20.31
CA VAL A 157 -2.04 13.13 20.54
C VAL A 157 -2.68 14.02 21.60
N SER A 158 -3.75 14.75 21.23
CA SER A 158 -4.44 15.62 22.18
C SER A 158 -5.00 14.79 23.34
N PRO A 159 -4.93 15.26 24.59
CA PRO A 159 -5.43 14.53 25.77
C PRO A 159 -6.93 14.20 25.72
N ASP A 160 -7.70 14.88 24.86
CA ASP A 160 -9.14 14.66 24.63
C ASP A 160 -9.48 13.55 23.61
N ALA A 161 -8.48 13.02 22.89
CA ALA A 161 -8.66 11.77 22.17
C ALA A 161 -8.71 10.66 23.23
N ALA A 162 -9.79 9.88 23.26
CA ALA A 162 -9.91 8.71 24.13
C ALA A 162 -8.56 7.98 24.12
N ALA A 163 -7.94 7.83 25.30
CA ALA A 163 -6.55 7.42 25.45
C ALA A 163 -6.21 6.26 24.51
N PRO A 164 -5.17 6.36 23.67
CA PRO A 164 -4.78 5.24 22.82
C PRO A 164 -4.55 4.05 23.75
N ASN A 165 -5.20 2.93 23.43
CA ASN A 165 -5.05 1.71 24.20
C ASN A 165 -3.55 1.40 24.29
N PRO A 166 -2.90 1.39 25.47
CA PRO A 166 -1.46 1.23 25.60
C PRO A 166 -0.92 -0.13 25.15
N ALA A 167 -1.81 -1.01 24.68
CA ALA A 167 -1.46 -2.32 24.12
C ALA A 167 -0.94 -2.28 22.68
N VAL A 168 -0.83 -1.09 22.01
CA VAL A 168 -0.43 -0.98 20.61
C VAL A 168 0.81 -0.09 20.46
N THR A 169 1.86 -0.42 21.17
CA THR A 169 3.19 0.11 20.93
C THR A 169 3.94 -0.75 19.92
N GLY A 170 3.79 -0.45 18.63
CA GLY A 170 4.53 -1.13 17.57
C GLY A 170 4.22 -0.57 16.20
N SER A 171 5.26 -0.19 15.51
CA SER A 171 5.32 0.60 14.30
C SER A 171 4.63 0.01 13.06
N SER A 172 3.33 -0.15 13.02
CA SER A 172 2.51 -0.33 11.80
C SER A 172 1.06 -0.75 12.10
N SER A 173 0.53 -0.54 13.29
CA SER A 173 -0.88 -0.75 13.56
C SER A 173 -1.67 0.49 13.15
N VAL A 174 -2.68 0.29 12.31
CA VAL A 174 -3.65 1.34 12.02
C VAL A 174 -4.60 1.45 13.21
N SER A 175 -4.66 2.62 13.83
CA SER A 175 -5.64 2.95 14.85
C SER A 175 -6.66 3.94 14.29
N VAL A 176 -7.93 3.70 14.58
CA VAL A 176 -9.03 4.61 14.23
C VAL A 176 -9.66 5.11 15.50
N SER A 177 -9.64 6.42 15.72
CA SER A 177 -10.28 7.08 16.84
C SER A 177 -11.40 7.97 16.33
N GLN A 178 -12.61 7.79 16.88
CA GLN A 178 -13.71 8.71 16.60
C GLN A 178 -13.66 9.89 17.57
N THR A 179 -13.74 11.10 17.02
CA THR A 179 -13.80 12.35 17.79
C THR A 179 -15.16 13.02 17.58
N LYS A 180 -15.54 13.98 18.42
CA LYS A 180 -16.78 14.76 18.27
C LYS A 180 -16.93 15.47 16.91
N GLY A 181 -15.85 15.60 16.13
CA GLY A 181 -15.86 16.30 14.85
C GLY A 181 -15.40 15.45 13.67
N GLY A 182 -15.26 14.12 13.80
CA GLY A 182 -14.79 13.27 12.71
C GLY A 182 -14.02 12.05 13.17
N ALA A 183 -13.28 11.43 12.28
CA ALA A 183 -12.44 10.27 12.55
C ALA A 183 -10.97 10.62 12.37
N VAL A 184 -10.12 10.11 13.26
CA VAL A 184 -8.66 10.18 13.15
C VAL A 184 -8.13 8.78 12.91
N VAL A 185 -7.37 8.62 11.84
CA VAL A 185 -6.67 7.39 11.48
C VAL A 185 -5.18 7.65 11.67
N SER A 186 -4.51 6.84 12.47
CA SER A 186 -3.05 6.88 12.64
C SER A 186 -2.45 5.56 12.17
N ASP A 187 -1.37 5.63 11.41
CA ASP A 187 -0.51 4.47 11.17
C ASP A 187 0.61 4.48 12.21
N GLY A 188 1.03 3.45 12.78
CA GLY A 188 2.10 3.42 13.78
C GLY A 188 3.46 4.02 13.32
N ALA A 189 3.58 4.47 12.05
CA ALA A 189 4.76 5.10 11.47
C ALA A 189 4.79 6.63 11.63
N GLY A 190 3.78 7.21 12.29
CA GLY A 190 3.69 8.64 12.60
C GLY A 190 2.92 9.47 11.57
N LYS A 191 2.26 8.84 10.58
CA LYS A 191 1.29 9.50 9.74
C LYS A 191 -0.07 9.52 10.45
N GLN A 192 -0.72 10.68 10.47
CA GLN A 192 -2.08 10.84 10.98
C GLN A 192 -2.96 11.47 9.90
N GLN A 193 -4.18 11.01 9.82
CA GLN A 193 -5.19 11.55 8.92
C GLN A 193 -6.47 11.78 9.71
N LYS A 194 -6.94 13.02 9.71
CA LYS A 194 -8.23 13.39 10.30
C LYS A 194 -9.21 13.68 9.19
N MET A 195 -10.40 13.10 9.30
CA MET A 195 -11.51 13.32 8.39
C MET A 195 -12.61 14.07 9.14
N THR A 196 -12.99 15.23 8.64
CA THR A 196 -14.02 16.07 9.25
C THR A 196 -15.05 16.45 8.19
N PRO A 197 -16.34 16.15 8.37
CA PRO A 197 -17.36 16.63 7.45
C PRO A 197 -17.48 18.16 7.54
N SER A 198 -17.69 18.82 6.42
CA SER A 198 -17.99 20.25 6.40
C SER A 198 -19.35 20.53 7.10
N PRO A 199 -19.57 21.72 7.67
CA PRO A 199 -20.80 22.05 8.37
C PRO A 199 -22.05 21.94 7.49
N ASP A 200 -21.91 22.13 6.18
CA ASP A 200 -22.98 22.02 5.19
C ASP A 200 -23.17 20.59 4.65
N GLY A 201 -22.34 19.65 5.07
CA GLY A 201 -22.36 18.25 4.64
C GLY A 201 -21.97 18.01 3.17
N LYS A 202 -21.52 19.05 2.44
CA LYS A 202 -21.24 18.95 1.00
C LYS A 202 -19.83 18.51 0.68
N SER A 203 -18.90 18.62 1.63
CA SER A 203 -17.50 18.22 1.47
C SER A 203 -16.98 17.51 2.70
N MET A 204 -15.88 16.80 2.52
CA MET A 204 -15.09 16.17 3.59
C MET A 204 -13.71 16.81 3.59
N ARG A 205 -13.29 17.31 4.73
CA ARG A 205 -11.94 17.82 4.95
C ARG A 205 -11.04 16.69 5.42
N PHE A 206 -9.94 16.53 4.73
CA PHE A 206 -8.87 15.62 5.07
C PHE A 206 -7.66 16.44 5.52
N GLU A 207 -7.28 16.31 6.78
CA GLU A 207 -6.04 16.85 7.31
C GLU A 207 -5.06 15.70 7.47
N ILE A 208 -3.91 15.76 6.78
CA ILE A 208 -2.92 14.69 6.73
C ILE A 208 -1.61 15.24 7.29
N TRP A 209 -1.10 14.62 8.36
CA TRP A 209 0.18 14.96 8.97
C TRP A 209 1.19 13.84 8.77
N GLY A 210 2.45 14.19 8.57
CA GLY A 210 3.56 13.27 8.51
C GLY A 210 3.60 12.41 7.24
N ALA A 211 2.88 12.82 6.17
CA ALA A 211 2.94 12.15 4.87
C ALA A 211 3.99 12.77 3.96
N THR A 212 4.69 11.94 3.21
CA THR A 212 5.52 12.38 2.09
C THR A 212 4.64 12.77 0.88
N LEU A 213 5.18 13.53 -0.06
CA LEU A 213 4.46 13.87 -1.30
C LEU A 213 4.20 12.63 -2.16
N ALA A 214 5.07 11.63 -2.11
CA ALA A 214 4.85 10.34 -2.77
C ALA A 214 3.64 9.59 -2.19
N GLU A 215 3.46 9.58 -0.85
CA GLU A 215 2.29 8.99 -0.21
C GLU A 215 1.01 9.79 -0.48
N LEU A 216 1.12 11.12 -0.57
CA LEU A 216 0.01 11.97 -0.97
C LEU A 216 -0.43 11.66 -2.42
N ALA A 217 0.51 11.57 -3.35
CA ALA A 217 0.27 11.20 -4.75
C ALA A 217 -0.40 9.83 -4.87
N GLU A 218 0.07 8.84 -4.09
CA GLU A 218 -0.52 7.50 -4.06
C GLU A 218 -1.97 7.53 -3.54
N GLY A 219 -2.22 8.25 -2.45
CA GLY A 219 -3.55 8.38 -1.86
C GLY A 219 -4.56 9.09 -2.77
N LEU A 220 -4.10 10.02 -3.61
CA LEU A 220 -4.93 10.76 -4.55
C LEU A 220 -5.11 10.06 -5.91
N SER A 221 -4.24 9.10 -6.26
CA SER A 221 -4.29 8.38 -7.54
C SER A 221 -5.64 7.70 -7.83
N PRO A 222 -6.37 7.12 -6.86
CA PRO A 222 -7.70 6.56 -7.12
C PRO A 222 -8.78 7.58 -7.49
N MET A 223 -8.51 8.88 -7.31
CA MET A 223 -9.46 9.98 -7.56
C MET A 223 -9.38 10.54 -8.97
N VAL A 224 -8.46 10.05 -9.78
CA VAL A 224 -8.18 10.52 -11.15
C VAL A 224 -8.08 9.35 -12.12
N ASP A 225 -8.16 9.63 -13.41
CA ASP A 225 -8.12 8.65 -14.50
C ASP A 225 -6.71 8.06 -14.76
N HIS A 226 -5.67 8.78 -14.35
CA HIS A 226 -4.28 8.34 -14.47
C HIS A 226 -3.57 8.38 -13.13
N PRO A 227 -2.62 7.47 -12.85
CA PRO A 227 -1.87 7.50 -11.60
C PRO A 227 -1.14 8.82 -11.41
N ILE A 228 -1.10 9.31 -10.17
CA ILE A 228 -0.27 10.46 -9.80
C ILE A 228 1.10 9.94 -9.35
N VAL A 229 2.15 10.47 -9.97
CA VAL A 229 3.55 10.13 -9.63
C VAL A 229 4.23 11.37 -9.07
N ASP A 230 4.82 11.25 -7.90
CA ASP A 230 5.59 12.33 -7.30
C ASP A 230 6.89 12.56 -8.09
N MET A 231 7.03 13.76 -8.63
CA MET A 231 8.20 14.26 -9.35
C MET A 231 8.66 15.62 -8.78
N THR A 232 8.33 15.89 -7.51
CA THR A 232 8.74 17.14 -6.85
C THR A 232 10.21 17.13 -6.45
N GLY A 233 10.80 15.94 -6.25
CA GLY A 233 12.15 15.78 -5.71
C GLY A 233 12.27 16.09 -4.20
N LEU A 234 11.14 16.27 -3.52
CA LEU A 234 11.10 16.59 -2.09
C LEU A 234 10.85 15.32 -1.27
N THR A 235 11.65 15.11 -0.22
CA THR A 235 11.61 13.90 0.63
C THR A 235 11.07 14.17 2.04
N GLY A 236 10.68 15.42 2.33
CA GLY A 236 10.13 15.85 3.62
C GLY A 236 8.78 15.17 3.94
N LYS A 237 8.37 15.28 5.20
CA LYS A 237 7.03 14.94 5.66
C LYS A 237 6.23 16.22 5.85
N TYR A 238 5.01 16.26 5.36
CA TYR A 238 4.22 17.48 5.23
C TYR A 238 2.88 17.39 5.97
N HIS A 239 2.34 18.56 6.30
CA HIS A 239 0.96 18.74 6.69
C HIS A 239 0.17 19.25 5.48
N ALA A 240 -0.78 18.47 5.01
CA ALA A 240 -1.65 18.83 3.89
C ALA A 240 -3.12 18.82 4.31
N THR A 241 -3.87 19.83 3.86
CA THR A 241 -5.32 19.91 4.04
C THR A 241 -6.00 19.87 2.68
N LEU A 242 -6.93 18.93 2.52
CA LEU A 242 -7.66 18.67 1.28
C LEU A 242 -9.16 18.75 1.56
N ASP A 243 -9.88 19.59 0.84
CA ASP A 243 -11.34 19.61 0.87
C ASP A 243 -11.85 18.89 -0.39
N ILE A 244 -12.52 17.76 -0.21
CA ILE A 244 -13.02 16.91 -1.31
C ILE A 244 -14.54 16.91 -1.24
N SER A 245 -15.21 17.14 -2.36
CA SER A 245 -16.68 17.16 -2.39
C SER A 245 -17.25 15.76 -2.09
N MET A 246 -18.38 15.72 -1.39
CA MET A 246 -19.09 14.47 -1.10
C MET A 246 -19.48 13.73 -2.38
N GLN A 247 -19.82 14.47 -3.44
CA GLN A 247 -20.15 13.88 -4.73
C GLN A 247 -18.94 13.19 -5.38
N GLU A 248 -17.75 13.79 -5.28
CA GLU A 248 -16.51 13.22 -5.78
C GLU A 248 -16.15 11.94 -5.01
N LEU A 249 -16.27 11.96 -3.67
CA LEU A 249 -16.10 10.76 -2.83
C LEU A 249 -17.09 9.64 -3.20
N MET A 250 -18.36 9.98 -3.45
CA MET A 250 -19.35 8.99 -3.91
C MET A 250 -19.01 8.41 -5.29
N ASN A 251 -18.51 9.24 -6.21
CA ASN A 251 -18.08 8.77 -7.52
C ASN A 251 -16.90 7.80 -7.43
N ILE A 252 -15.93 8.12 -6.58
CA ILE A 252 -14.80 7.24 -6.28
C ILE A 252 -15.28 5.91 -5.67
N ALA A 253 -16.18 5.97 -4.69
CA ALA A 253 -16.74 4.78 -4.06
C ALA A 253 -17.48 3.89 -5.07
N ARG A 254 -18.26 4.48 -5.99
CA ARG A 254 -18.93 3.74 -7.08
C ARG A 254 -17.91 3.12 -8.05
N ALA A 255 -16.89 3.87 -8.45
CA ALA A 255 -15.83 3.37 -9.32
C ALA A 255 -15.06 2.21 -8.67
N ALA A 256 -14.93 2.23 -7.34
CA ALA A 256 -14.34 1.16 -6.54
C ALA A 256 -15.29 -0.02 -6.29
N GLY A 257 -16.52 -0.01 -6.81
CA GLY A 257 -17.50 -1.08 -6.65
C GLY A 257 -18.22 -1.10 -5.31
N ALA A 258 -18.17 0.01 -4.53
CA ALA A 258 -18.92 0.11 -3.29
C ALA A 258 -20.42 0.32 -3.58
N ALA A 259 -21.29 -0.41 -2.89
CA ALA A 259 -22.71 -0.17 -2.90
C ALA A 259 -23.00 1.16 -2.15
N VAL A 260 -23.08 2.25 -2.89
CA VAL A 260 -23.45 3.56 -2.34
C VAL A 260 -24.97 3.67 -2.41
N PRO A 261 -25.68 3.99 -1.31
CA PRO A 261 -27.11 4.22 -1.34
C PRO A 261 -27.45 5.27 -2.42
N ALA A 262 -28.41 4.97 -3.29
CA ALA A 262 -28.93 5.95 -4.23
C ALA A 262 -29.63 7.04 -3.41
N GLY A 263 -28.92 8.15 -3.16
CA GLY A 263 -29.54 9.36 -2.64
C GLY A 263 -30.57 9.87 -3.66
N GLU A 264 -31.71 10.36 -3.18
CA GLU A 264 -32.76 10.99 -3.95
C GLU A 264 -32.23 12.24 -4.69
N GLY A 265 -31.62 12.00 -5.85
CA GLY A 265 -31.15 13.02 -6.78
C GLY A 265 -31.15 12.38 -8.16
N GLY A 266 -32.30 12.36 -8.82
CA GLY A 266 -32.51 11.75 -10.12
C GLY A 266 -31.59 12.28 -11.20
N GLY A 267 -30.57 11.49 -11.53
CA GLY A 267 -29.75 11.58 -12.72
C GLY A 267 -29.76 10.21 -13.40
N ASP A 268 -30.19 10.20 -14.65
CA ASP A 268 -30.32 9.04 -15.53
C ASP A 268 -29.08 8.11 -15.46
N ALA A 269 -29.29 6.90 -14.90
CA ALA A 269 -28.24 5.89 -14.62
C ALA A 269 -27.72 5.17 -15.87
N SER A 270 -28.01 5.65 -17.07
CA SER A 270 -27.71 4.96 -18.34
C SER A 270 -26.55 5.53 -19.16
N LYS A 271 -25.83 6.54 -18.66
CA LYS A 271 -24.56 6.95 -19.26
C LYS A 271 -23.40 6.53 -18.37
N PRO A 272 -22.39 5.77 -18.89
CA PRO A 272 -21.10 5.72 -18.22
C PRO A 272 -20.65 7.17 -18.05
N ALA A 273 -20.44 7.61 -16.81
CA ALA A 273 -19.81 8.90 -16.58
C ALA A 273 -18.46 8.84 -17.28
N GLU A 274 -18.35 9.48 -18.44
CA GLU A 274 -17.05 9.90 -18.95
C GLU A 274 -16.44 10.69 -17.79
N LEU A 275 -15.46 10.08 -17.13
CA LEU A 275 -14.55 10.77 -16.21
C LEU A 275 -13.98 11.90 -17.04
N ALA A 276 -14.52 13.09 -16.83
CA ALA A 276 -14.22 14.25 -17.64
C ALA A 276 -12.71 14.46 -17.66
N SER A 277 -12.13 14.23 -18.82
CA SER A 277 -10.73 14.55 -19.15
C SER A 277 -10.57 16.07 -19.26
N ASP A 278 -11.17 16.82 -18.34
CA ASP A 278 -10.98 18.26 -18.27
C ASP A 278 -9.99 18.57 -17.14
N PRO A 279 -8.69 18.80 -17.47
CA PRO A 279 -7.67 19.11 -16.49
C PRO A 279 -7.91 20.44 -15.74
N GLY A 280 -8.97 21.15 -16.06
CA GLY A 280 -9.31 22.45 -15.46
C GLY A 280 -10.49 22.47 -14.50
N GLY A 281 -11.26 21.38 -14.37
CA GLY A 281 -12.58 21.43 -13.73
C GLY A 281 -12.80 20.56 -12.50
N SER A 282 -11.93 19.61 -12.16
CA SER A 282 -12.15 18.82 -10.96
C SER A 282 -11.70 19.56 -9.71
N SER A 283 -12.43 19.41 -8.61
CA SER A 283 -12.11 20.04 -7.32
C SER A 283 -10.72 19.61 -6.82
N LEU A 284 -10.28 18.39 -7.17
CA LEU A 284 -8.97 17.86 -6.82
C LEU A 284 -7.81 18.64 -7.45
N PHE A 285 -7.85 18.96 -8.75
CA PHE A 285 -6.80 19.75 -9.39
C PHE A 285 -6.69 21.14 -8.77
N THR A 286 -7.81 21.76 -8.47
CA THR A 286 -7.85 23.05 -7.79
C THR A 286 -7.28 22.93 -6.36
N THR A 287 -7.67 21.89 -5.62
CA THR A 287 -7.20 21.65 -4.26
C THR A 287 -5.68 21.42 -4.23
N ILE A 288 -5.13 20.65 -5.16
CA ILE A 288 -3.67 20.43 -5.28
C ILE A 288 -2.93 21.75 -5.57
N GLN A 289 -3.51 22.65 -6.38
CA GLN A 289 -2.93 23.96 -6.65
C GLN A 289 -2.91 24.87 -5.40
N THR A 290 -3.88 24.74 -4.49
CA THR A 290 -3.85 25.49 -3.22
C THR A 290 -2.69 25.07 -2.33
N LEU A 291 -2.22 23.81 -2.47
CA LEU A 291 -1.03 23.31 -1.76
C LEU A 291 0.29 23.77 -2.40
N GLY A 292 0.23 24.52 -3.50
CA GLY A 292 1.42 24.92 -4.26
C GLY A 292 1.98 23.84 -5.16
N LEU A 293 1.19 22.78 -5.42
CA LEU A 293 1.53 21.68 -6.30
C LEU A 293 0.77 21.78 -7.62
N LYS A 294 1.26 21.09 -8.65
CA LYS A 294 0.62 21.03 -9.97
C LYS A 294 0.67 19.59 -10.49
N LEU A 295 -0.41 19.17 -11.12
CA LEU A 295 -0.46 17.91 -11.86
C LEU A 295 -0.25 18.19 -13.36
N GLU A 296 0.77 17.57 -13.94
CA GLU A 296 1.10 17.69 -15.37
C GLU A 296 0.94 16.34 -16.04
N PRO A 297 0.16 16.23 -17.13
CA PRO A 297 0.08 14.98 -17.89
C PRO A 297 1.44 14.67 -18.52
N ARG A 298 1.95 13.47 -18.26
CA ARG A 298 3.22 12.97 -18.80
C ARG A 298 3.09 11.50 -19.18
N LYS A 299 3.97 11.05 -20.08
CA LYS A 299 4.25 9.64 -20.31
C LYS A 299 5.60 9.31 -19.71
N VAL A 300 5.64 8.29 -18.88
CA VAL A 300 6.87 7.85 -18.21
C VAL A 300 7.00 6.34 -18.31
N PRO A 301 8.23 5.81 -18.50
CA PRO A 301 8.45 4.37 -18.42
C PRO A 301 8.27 3.91 -16.98
N LEU A 302 7.30 3.03 -16.76
CA LEU A 302 7.05 2.41 -15.45
C LEU A 302 7.21 0.91 -15.55
N THR A 303 7.86 0.32 -14.55
CA THR A 303 7.95 -1.13 -14.42
C THR A 303 6.69 -1.65 -13.75
N PHE A 304 6.03 -2.59 -14.40
CA PHE A 304 4.84 -3.28 -13.92
C PHE A 304 5.21 -4.68 -13.43
N VAL A 305 4.50 -5.14 -12.43
CA VAL A 305 4.42 -6.54 -12.02
C VAL A 305 3.17 -7.12 -12.66
N VAL A 306 3.37 -8.01 -13.62
CA VAL A 306 2.29 -8.72 -14.32
C VAL A 306 2.10 -10.07 -13.64
N VAL A 307 0.90 -10.31 -13.12
CA VAL A 307 0.54 -11.58 -12.48
C VAL A 307 0.03 -12.54 -13.55
N ASP A 308 0.84 -13.54 -13.87
CA ASP A 308 0.51 -14.58 -14.85
C ASP A 308 -0.49 -15.60 -14.29
N SER A 309 -0.26 -15.98 -13.03
CA SER A 309 -1.18 -16.84 -12.29
C SER A 309 -1.13 -16.58 -10.80
N VAL A 310 -2.26 -16.78 -10.13
CA VAL A 310 -2.37 -16.71 -8.67
C VAL A 310 -3.66 -17.38 -8.20
N GLU A 311 -3.59 -18.10 -7.11
CA GLU A 311 -4.76 -18.68 -6.44
C GLU A 311 -5.38 -17.65 -5.48
N LYS A 312 -6.73 -17.66 -5.37
CA LYS A 312 -7.47 -16.73 -4.48
C LYS A 312 -7.29 -17.07 -3.00
N MET A 313 -7.07 -18.34 -2.71
CA MET A 313 -6.90 -18.87 -1.35
C MET A 313 -5.52 -19.50 -1.23
N PRO A 314 -4.88 -19.39 -0.06
CA PRO A 314 -3.61 -20.04 0.17
C PRO A 314 -3.80 -21.55 0.27
N THR A 315 -2.79 -22.32 -0.14
CA THR A 315 -2.70 -23.73 0.21
C THR A 315 -2.56 -23.88 1.73
N GLU A 316 -3.04 -24.99 2.27
CA GLU A 316 -2.96 -25.26 3.72
C GLU A 316 -1.52 -25.18 4.26
N ASN A 317 -1.42 -24.79 5.54
CA ASN A 317 -0.14 -24.62 6.25
C ASN A 317 0.53 -25.96 6.54
#